data_221a8e0f5a3f0910bb7f073dcec5f2b8
#
_entry.id   221a8e0f5a3f0910bb7f073dcec5f2b8
#
_cell.length_a   1.000
_cell.length_b   1.000
_cell.length_c   1.000
_cell.angle_alpha   90.00
_cell.angle_beta   90.00
_cell.angle_gamma   90.00
#
_symmetry.space_group_name_H-M   'P 1'
#
loop_
_entity.id
_entity.type
_entity.pdbx_description
1 polymer ?
#
loop_
_entity_poly.entity_id
_entity_poly.type
_entity_poly.pdbx_seq_one_letter_code
_entity_poly.pdbx_strand_id
1 'polypeptide(L)'
;RAAANPPMNSNNPSNPFALYSLLNRDQYGDKPLLYGPQFSAPTSGYKYKDVRYLDDDGKYKTVSIISGYEHPDEFMHLFPRMWNYAASKESYKSWSAYRTRTDYERDENGEIVRDAQGRPNKIEVLDFGRRTLWDDGSGYEPLVIVEPTFRENLNYFFTYQLNHMYWRYFLWNFVGRQSDIQPTDAIITDGNWLSGIKWIDELYLGPQDNLPDEIANNKGRNTYYFLPFILGLIGLIYQLNRDPRNFSIVMWLFVMMGIALVVYFNTSPNEPRERDYVYAGSFYAFCIWIGLGVLAVCDLIVWATRRKGL
;
A
#
# COMPACT_ATOMS: atom_id res chain seq x y z
N ARG A 1 -8.09 -30.10 -13.97
CA ARG A 1 -8.90 -29.11 -14.73
C ARG A 1 -8.08 -28.47 -15.87
N ALA A 2 -6.83 -28.08 -15.65
CA ALA A 2 -5.98 -27.48 -16.70
C ALA A 2 -5.76 -28.41 -17.89
N ALA A 3 -5.56 -29.73 -17.68
CA ALA A 3 -5.41 -30.71 -18.72
C ALA A 3 -6.67 -30.89 -19.61
N ALA A 4 -7.83 -30.42 -19.16
CA ALA A 4 -9.07 -30.39 -19.94
C ALA A 4 -9.18 -29.17 -20.87
N ASN A 5 -8.16 -28.32 -20.88
CA ASN A 5 -8.02 -27.11 -21.69
C ASN A 5 -9.30 -26.23 -21.74
N PRO A 6 -9.81 -25.74 -20.59
CA PRO A 6 -11.00 -24.90 -20.56
C PRO A 6 -10.75 -23.55 -21.26
N PRO A 7 -11.81 -22.85 -21.72
CA PRO A 7 -11.67 -21.56 -22.42
C PRO A 7 -10.86 -20.50 -21.67
N MET A 8 -10.91 -20.54 -20.33
CA MET A 8 -10.08 -19.71 -19.45
C MET A 8 -9.10 -20.61 -18.69
N ASN A 9 -7.88 -20.76 -19.21
CA ASN A 9 -6.82 -21.56 -18.62
C ASN A 9 -5.59 -20.67 -18.37
N SER A 10 -5.68 -19.83 -17.34
CA SER A 10 -4.62 -18.90 -16.98
C SER A 10 -3.33 -19.69 -16.62
N ASN A 11 -2.21 -19.35 -17.30
CA ASN A 11 -0.89 -19.98 -17.16
C ASN A 11 -0.82 -21.48 -17.46
N ASN A 12 -1.89 -22.08 -17.96
CA ASN A 12 -1.98 -23.47 -18.39
C ASN A 12 -1.14 -24.47 -17.54
N PRO A 13 -1.45 -24.66 -16.24
CA PRO A 13 -0.69 -25.53 -15.33
C PRO A 13 -0.97 -27.01 -15.60
N SER A 14 -0.75 -27.45 -16.87
CA SER A 14 -1.08 -28.81 -17.35
C SER A 14 0.02 -29.83 -17.01
N ASN A 15 1.19 -29.39 -16.64
CA ASN A 15 2.33 -30.23 -16.27
C ASN A 15 2.97 -29.76 -14.95
N PRO A 16 3.81 -30.60 -14.28
CA PRO A 16 4.39 -30.27 -12.97
C PRO A 16 5.21 -28.97 -12.95
N PHE A 17 5.93 -28.65 -14.04
CA PHE A 17 6.76 -27.44 -14.08
C PHE A 17 5.90 -26.18 -14.25
N ALA A 18 4.87 -26.23 -15.09
CA ALA A 18 3.91 -25.13 -15.21
C ALA A 18 3.11 -24.92 -13.91
N LEU A 19 2.76 -26.00 -13.20
CA LEU A 19 2.13 -25.92 -11.88
C LEU A 19 3.10 -25.30 -10.86
N TYR A 20 4.35 -25.69 -10.86
CA TYR A 20 5.39 -25.12 -9.98
C TYR A 20 5.56 -23.62 -10.24
N SER A 21 5.68 -23.19 -11.50
CA SER A 21 5.76 -21.77 -11.86
C SER A 21 4.52 -20.97 -11.44
N LEU A 22 3.31 -21.55 -11.58
CA LEU A 22 2.09 -20.94 -11.10
C LEU A 22 2.07 -20.76 -9.58
N LEU A 23 2.49 -21.79 -8.82
CA LEU A 23 2.55 -21.75 -7.36
C LEU A 23 3.60 -20.76 -6.86
N ASN A 24 4.75 -20.71 -7.52
CA ASN A 24 5.80 -19.73 -7.22
C ASN A 24 5.44 -18.31 -7.66
N ARG A 25 4.35 -18.13 -8.41
CA ARG A 25 3.91 -16.83 -8.90
C ARG A 25 4.94 -16.14 -9.81
N ASP A 26 5.73 -16.93 -10.56
CA ASP A 26 6.80 -16.44 -11.45
C ASP A 26 6.32 -15.34 -12.42
N GLN A 27 5.03 -15.37 -12.80
CA GLN A 27 4.40 -14.39 -13.69
C GLN A 27 4.32 -12.96 -13.13
N TYR A 28 4.48 -12.79 -11.83
CA TYR A 28 4.38 -11.46 -11.19
C TYR A 28 5.76 -10.80 -11.00
N GLY A 29 6.83 -11.49 -11.36
CA GLY A 29 8.20 -11.04 -11.12
C GLY A 29 8.58 -11.00 -9.63
N ASP A 30 9.82 -10.67 -9.37
CA ASP A 30 10.35 -10.55 -8.02
C ASP A 30 10.26 -9.09 -7.55
N LYS A 31 9.58 -8.88 -6.43
CA LYS A 31 9.52 -7.58 -5.76
C LYS A 31 10.63 -7.51 -4.70
N PRO A 32 11.43 -6.44 -4.66
CA PRO A 32 12.44 -6.31 -3.62
C PRO A 32 11.79 -6.07 -2.26
N LEU A 33 12.14 -6.88 -1.25
CA LEU A 33 11.56 -6.77 0.10
C LEU A 33 12.47 -6.02 1.07
N LEU A 34 13.69 -6.51 1.24
CA LEU A 34 14.66 -5.99 2.21
C LEU A 34 15.82 -5.25 1.56
N TYR A 35 16.22 -5.66 0.36
CA TYR A 35 17.32 -5.07 -0.37
C TYR A 35 17.03 -5.14 -1.88
N GLY A 36 17.30 -4.07 -2.60
CA GLY A 36 17.08 -4.02 -4.04
C GLY A 36 17.02 -2.61 -4.62
N PRO A 37 16.74 -2.50 -5.92
CA PRO A 37 16.71 -1.23 -6.62
C PRO A 37 15.44 -0.42 -6.28
N GLN A 38 15.55 0.89 -6.46
CA GLN A 38 14.42 1.79 -6.54
C GLN A 38 13.99 1.98 -8.01
N PHE A 39 12.80 2.58 -8.23
CA PHE A 39 12.19 2.72 -9.55
C PHE A 39 13.06 3.47 -10.58
N SER A 40 13.96 4.33 -10.11
CA SER A 40 14.85 5.14 -10.95
C SER A 40 16.21 4.49 -11.23
N ALA A 41 16.47 3.30 -10.67
CA ALA A 41 17.75 2.62 -10.85
C ALA A 41 18.00 2.25 -12.32
N PRO A 42 19.14 2.61 -12.91
CA PRO A 42 19.47 2.26 -14.26
C PRO A 42 19.70 0.76 -14.39
N THR A 43 19.50 0.22 -15.59
CA THR A 43 19.75 -1.20 -15.90
C THR A 43 21.17 -1.36 -16.43
N SER A 44 21.95 -2.24 -15.80
CA SER A 44 23.32 -2.61 -16.25
C SER A 44 23.36 -3.92 -17.02
N GLY A 45 22.35 -4.76 -16.92
CA GLY A 45 22.31 -6.07 -17.58
C GLY A 45 20.98 -6.79 -17.40
N TYR A 46 20.95 -8.05 -17.80
CA TYR A 46 19.78 -8.92 -17.71
C TYR A 46 20.09 -10.16 -16.87
N LYS A 47 19.19 -10.51 -15.97
CA LYS A 47 19.20 -11.79 -15.26
C LYS A 47 18.49 -12.84 -16.07
N TYR A 48 19.09 -13.98 -16.23
CA TYR A 48 18.52 -15.11 -16.96
C TYR A 48 18.11 -16.21 -15.98
N LYS A 49 17.00 -16.88 -16.30
CA LYS A 49 16.49 -18.05 -15.57
C LYS A 49 16.19 -19.16 -16.57
N ASP A 50 16.63 -20.36 -16.26
CA ASP A 50 16.31 -21.54 -17.06
C ASP A 50 14.92 -22.05 -16.69
N VAL A 51 14.03 -22.09 -17.66
CA VAL A 51 12.67 -22.59 -17.51
C VAL A 51 12.50 -23.86 -18.33
N ARG A 52 11.87 -24.86 -17.73
CA ARG A 52 11.52 -26.12 -18.39
C ARG A 52 10.07 -26.05 -18.88
N TYR A 53 9.87 -26.37 -20.16
CA TYR A 53 8.56 -26.48 -20.76
C TYR A 53 8.41 -27.85 -21.46
N LEU A 54 7.15 -28.27 -21.65
CA LEU A 54 6.79 -29.47 -22.37
C LEU A 54 6.64 -29.09 -23.86
N ASP A 55 7.43 -29.70 -24.73
CA ASP A 55 7.33 -29.52 -26.16
C ASP A 55 6.18 -30.36 -26.77
N ASP A 56 5.79 -30.05 -27.99
CA ASP A 56 4.72 -30.74 -28.72
C ASP A 56 5.00 -32.23 -28.87
N ASP A 57 6.29 -32.62 -28.94
CA ASP A 57 6.77 -34.02 -28.97
C ASP A 57 6.65 -34.74 -27.61
N GLY A 58 6.13 -34.11 -26.56
CA GLY A 58 6.01 -34.67 -25.23
C GLY A 58 7.33 -34.74 -24.44
N LYS A 59 8.38 -34.04 -24.90
CA LYS A 59 9.70 -33.99 -24.24
C LYS A 59 9.87 -32.66 -23.51
N TYR A 60 10.57 -32.71 -22.36
CA TYR A 60 10.92 -31.49 -21.64
C TYR A 60 12.17 -30.86 -22.26
N LYS A 61 12.04 -29.58 -22.59
CA LYS A 61 13.18 -28.75 -23.07
C LYS A 61 13.43 -27.63 -22.07
N THR A 62 14.66 -27.15 -22.02
CA THR A 62 15.08 -26.01 -21.20
C THR A 62 15.35 -24.82 -22.09
N VAL A 63 14.81 -23.66 -21.71
CA VAL A 63 15.04 -22.38 -22.38
C VAL A 63 15.44 -21.35 -21.34
N SER A 64 16.47 -20.57 -21.60
CA SER A 64 16.87 -19.42 -20.81
C SER A 64 16.01 -18.22 -21.19
N ILE A 65 15.25 -17.71 -20.24
CA ILE A 65 14.43 -16.51 -20.39
C ILE A 65 14.96 -15.38 -19.50
N ILE A 66 14.72 -14.14 -19.91
CA ILE A 66 15.01 -12.98 -19.05
C ILE A 66 14.05 -13.02 -17.88
N SER A 67 14.57 -13.14 -16.67
CA SER A 67 13.81 -13.17 -15.42
C SER A 67 13.79 -11.84 -14.68
N GLY A 68 14.67 -10.91 -15.04
CA GLY A 68 14.77 -9.60 -14.40
C GLY A 68 15.93 -8.78 -14.95
N TYR A 69 16.20 -7.68 -14.30
CA TYR A 69 17.26 -6.75 -14.67
C TYR A 69 18.35 -6.73 -13.59
N GLU A 70 19.59 -6.52 -14.02
CA GLU A 70 20.70 -6.20 -13.15
C GLU A 70 20.83 -4.69 -13.02
N HIS A 71 21.17 -4.24 -11.81
CA HIS A 71 21.34 -2.83 -11.51
C HIS A 71 22.71 -2.64 -10.84
N PRO A 72 23.37 -1.47 -11.03
CA PRO A 72 24.62 -1.17 -10.34
C PRO A 72 24.43 -1.15 -8.81
N ASP A 73 25.43 -1.60 -8.06
CA ASP A 73 25.37 -1.72 -6.61
C ASP A 73 25.10 -0.38 -5.89
N GLU A 74 25.52 0.72 -6.51
CA GLU A 74 25.27 2.09 -5.96
C GLU A 74 23.79 2.48 -5.91
N PHE A 75 22.92 1.84 -6.74
CA PHE A 75 21.47 2.05 -6.77
C PHE A 75 20.68 0.97 -6.00
N MET A 76 21.40 0.12 -5.27
CA MET A 76 20.77 -0.91 -4.44
C MET A 76 20.62 -0.41 -3.00
N HIS A 77 19.39 -0.41 -2.49
CA HIS A 77 19.06 0.17 -1.19
C HIS A 77 18.41 -0.82 -0.23
N LEU A 78 18.51 -0.52 1.06
CA LEU A 78 17.78 -1.24 2.10
C LEU A 78 16.29 -0.84 2.08
N PHE A 79 15.41 -1.85 2.22
CA PHE A 79 13.97 -1.69 2.34
C PHE A 79 13.36 -0.82 1.23
N PRO A 80 13.56 -1.17 -0.06
CA PRO A 80 13.08 -0.36 -1.18
C PRO A 80 11.56 -0.50 -1.32
N ARG A 81 10.83 0.57 -1.06
CA ARG A 81 9.37 0.62 -1.20
C ARG A 81 8.92 1.21 -2.53
N MET A 82 9.69 2.12 -3.09
CA MET A 82 9.46 2.73 -4.40
C MET A 82 10.27 1.99 -5.48
N TRP A 83 9.90 0.75 -5.77
CA TRP A 83 10.67 -0.17 -6.64
C TRP A 83 10.14 -0.26 -8.07
N ASN A 84 8.84 0.02 -8.29
CA ASN A 84 8.20 -0.25 -9.58
C ASN A 84 8.52 0.85 -10.60
N TYR A 85 9.33 0.53 -11.57
CA TYR A 85 9.71 1.43 -12.67
C TYR A 85 8.54 1.79 -13.61
N ALA A 86 7.46 0.99 -13.62
CA ALA A 86 6.25 1.30 -14.39
C ALA A 86 5.36 2.35 -13.71
N ALA A 87 5.55 2.61 -12.42
CA ALA A 87 4.85 3.68 -11.72
C ALA A 87 5.50 5.03 -12.04
N SER A 88 4.66 6.08 -12.20
CA SER A 88 5.19 7.40 -12.51
C SER A 88 5.95 7.99 -11.31
N LYS A 89 7.00 8.76 -11.59
CA LYS A 89 7.72 9.54 -10.59
C LYS A 89 6.79 10.48 -9.82
N GLU A 90 5.82 11.09 -10.50
CA GLU A 90 4.90 12.04 -9.90
C GLU A 90 3.96 11.36 -8.90
N SER A 91 3.52 10.13 -9.18
CA SER A 91 2.73 9.33 -8.23
C SER A 91 3.53 8.99 -6.97
N TYR A 92 4.80 8.62 -7.09
CA TYR A 92 5.63 8.41 -5.90
C TYR A 92 5.87 9.71 -5.14
N LYS A 93 6.13 10.82 -5.85
CA LYS A 93 6.37 12.13 -5.27
C LYS A 93 5.17 12.62 -4.47
N SER A 94 3.93 12.48 -4.99
CA SER A 94 2.71 12.92 -4.30
C SER A 94 2.53 12.23 -2.93
N TRP A 95 2.92 10.97 -2.81
CA TRP A 95 2.79 10.21 -1.57
C TRP A 95 3.99 10.29 -0.62
N SER A 96 5.17 10.63 -1.13
CA SER A 96 6.42 10.52 -0.36
C SER A 96 7.12 11.83 -0.06
N ALA A 97 6.90 12.87 -0.88
CA ALA A 97 7.52 14.16 -0.66
C ALA A 97 7.01 14.80 0.64
N TYR A 98 7.93 15.28 1.44
CA TYR A 98 7.66 15.92 2.74
C TYR A 98 8.27 17.32 2.83
N ARG A 99 8.88 17.78 1.74
CA ARG A 99 9.47 19.11 1.63
C ARG A 99 8.89 19.80 0.41
N THR A 100 8.80 21.13 0.50
CA THR A 100 8.54 21.99 -0.64
C THR A 100 9.77 22.84 -0.94
N ARG A 101 9.91 23.24 -2.17
CA ARG A 101 10.88 24.25 -2.60
C ARG A 101 10.17 25.32 -3.41
N THR A 102 10.66 26.53 -3.34
CA THR A 102 10.21 27.59 -4.23
C THR A 102 10.82 27.39 -5.61
N ASP A 103 9.99 27.36 -6.62
CA ASP A 103 10.39 27.34 -8.04
C ASP A 103 9.65 28.43 -8.79
N TYR A 104 9.96 28.62 -10.07
CA TYR A 104 9.28 29.59 -10.92
C TYR A 104 8.22 28.87 -11.75
N GLU A 105 7.03 29.49 -11.84
CA GLU A 105 5.97 29.02 -12.71
C GLU A 105 6.44 29.08 -14.18
N ARG A 106 6.17 28.01 -14.94
CA ARG A 106 6.51 27.92 -16.37
C ARG A 106 5.25 27.68 -17.17
N ASP A 107 5.20 28.29 -18.34
CA ASP A 107 4.13 28.04 -19.30
C ASP A 107 4.32 26.71 -20.07
N GLU A 108 3.41 26.41 -21.00
CA GLU A 108 3.45 25.21 -21.85
C GLU A 108 4.73 25.11 -22.71
N ASN A 109 5.39 26.25 -23.00
CA ASN A 109 6.63 26.30 -23.75
C ASN A 109 7.87 26.22 -22.87
N GLY A 110 7.70 26.14 -21.53
CA GLY A 110 8.77 26.09 -20.54
C GLY A 110 9.34 27.46 -20.16
N GLU A 111 8.76 28.56 -20.64
CA GLU A 111 9.18 29.92 -20.29
C GLU A 111 8.63 30.33 -18.92
N ILE A 112 9.39 31.15 -18.19
CA ILE A 112 9.00 31.62 -16.86
C ILE A 112 7.84 32.63 -16.98
N VAL A 113 6.69 32.31 -16.39
CA VAL A 113 5.54 33.18 -16.27
C VAL A 113 5.89 34.38 -15.37
N ARG A 114 5.53 35.57 -15.81
CA ARG A 114 5.81 36.83 -15.09
C ARG A 114 4.51 37.56 -14.76
N ASP A 115 4.51 38.26 -13.64
CA ASP A 115 3.40 39.11 -13.22
C ASP A 115 3.31 40.37 -14.10
N ALA A 116 2.25 41.20 -13.89
CA ALA A 116 2.06 42.45 -14.60
C ALA A 116 3.20 43.48 -14.41
N GLN A 117 4.05 43.29 -13.43
CA GLN A 117 5.22 44.10 -13.12
C GLN A 117 6.52 43.49 -13.67
N GLY A 118 6.42 42.39 -14.46
CA GLY A 118 7.56 41.70 -15.08
C GLY A 118 8.38 40.79 -14.10
N ARG A 119 7.91 40.59 -12.87
CA ARG A 119 8.57 39.72 -11.90
C ARG A 119 8.16 38.27 -12.11
N PRO A 120 9.08 37.31 -11.96
CA PRO A 120 8.76 35.88 -12.11
C PRO A 120 7.79 35.41 -11.02
N ASN A 121 6.71 34.74 -11.41
CA ASN A 121 5.80 34.10 -10.49
C ASN A 121 6.52 32.98 -9.74
N LYS A 122 6.45 33.01 -8.40
CA LYS A 122 6.99 31.96 -7.54
C LYS A 122 5.89 31.02 -7.13
N ILE A 123 6.15 29.72 -7.28
CA ILE A 123 5.27 28.64 -6.84
C ILE A 123 6.01 27.74 -5.86
N GLU A 124 5.28 27.14 -4.93
CA GLU A 124 5.81 26.06 -4.11
C GLU A 124 5.59 24.74 -4.82
N VAL A 125 6.67 24.01 -5.06
CA VAL A 125 6.63 22.67 -5.64
C VAL A 125 7.17 21.65 -4.65
N LEU A 126 6.65 20.45 -4.70
CA LEU A 126 7.19 19.36 -3.90
C LEU A 126 8.64 19.09 -4.29
N ASP A 127 9.55 19.07 -3.30
CA ASP A 127 10.93 18.68 -3.48
C ASP A 127 11.06 17.17 -3.25
N PHE A 128 11.63 16.46 -4.23
CA PHE A 128 11.68 15.02 -4.23
C PHE A 128 13.00 14.49 -4.78
N GLY A 129 13.58 13.57 -4.03
CA GLY A 129 14.74 12.80 -4.42
C GLY A 129 16.05 13.58 -4.41
N ARG A 130 17.13 12.84 -4.59
CA ARG A 130 18.48 13.36 -4.81
C ARG A 130 18.82 13.19 -6.28
N ARG A 131 19.46 14.17 -6.88
CA ARG A 131 19.99 14.08 -8.24
C ARG A 131 21.37 13.42 -8.19
N THR A 132 21.52 12.30 -8.86
CA THR A 132 22.77 11.57 -9.01
C THR A 132 23.13 11.54 -10.49
N LEU A 133 24.38 11.87 -10.81
CA LEU A 133 24.91 11.69 -12.18
C LEU A 133 25.37 10.26 -12.32
N TRP A 134 24.90 9.59 -13.34
CA TRP A 134 25.30 8.24 -13.67
C TRP A 134 25.89 8.16 -15.09
N ASP A 135 27.11 7.65 -15.19
CA ASP A 135 27.84 7.42 -16.43
C ASP A 135 27.86 5.89 -16.67
N ASP A 136 27.28 5.46 -17.77
CA ASP A 136 27.24 4.05 -18.17
C ASP A 136 28.52 3.60 -18.89
N GLY A 137 29.51 4.49 -19.03
CA GLY A 137 30.76 4.23 -19.74
C GLY A 137 30.62 4.17 -21.27
N SER A 138 29.47 4.53 -21.82
CA SER A 138 29.21 4.52 -23.26
C SER A 138 29.85 5.68 -24.03
N GLY A 139 30.38 6.68 -23.30
CA GLY A 139 30.98 7.90 -23.85
C GLY A 139 29.94 8.98 -24.21
N TYR A 140 28.67 8.81 -23.86
CA TYR A 140 27.65 9.84 -23.90
C TYR A 140 27.65 10.68 -22.64
N GLU A 141 26.91 11.79 -22.64
CA GLU A 141 26.76 12.64 -21.45
C GLU A 141 26.11 11.84 -20.29
N PRO A 142 26.61 11.98 -19.05
CA PRO A 142 26.05 11.30 -17.89
C PRO A 142 24.56 11.61 -17.69
N LEU A 143 23.78 10.59 -17.40
CA LEU A 143 22.34 10.73 -17.12
C LEU A 143 22.11 11.30 -15.72
N VAL A 144 21.18 12.27 -15.60
CA VAL A 144 20.74 12.77 -14.31
C VAL A 144 19.60 11.88 -13.81
N ILE A 145 19.91 11.05 -12.81
CA ILE A 145 18.92 10.18 -12.16
C ILE A 145 18.40 10.87 -10.90
N VAL A 146 17.07 10.88 -10.74
CA VAL A 146 16.42 11.37 -9.51
C VAL A 146 16.10 10.18 -8.63
N GLU A 147 16.87 10.02 -7.58
CA GLU A 147 16.82 8.89 -6.67
C GLU A 147 16.11 9.28 -5.38
N PRO A 148 15.05 8.54 -4.96
CA PRO A 148 14.40 8.81 -3.69
C PRO A 148 15.37 8.67 -2.51
N THR A 149 15.27 9.57 -1.55
CA THR A 149 16.01 9.45 -0.31
C THR A 149 15.41 8.37 0.58
N PHE A 150 16.20 7.83 1.51
CA PHE A 150 15.69 6.83 2.48
C PHE A 150 14.51 7.37 3.31
N ARG A 151 14.50 8.66 3.65
CA ARG A 151 13.39 9.28 4.36
C ARG A 151 12.11 9.36 3.53
N GLU A 152 12.20 9.70 2.25
CA GLU A 152 11.08 9.70 1.32
C GLU A 152 10.54 8.28 1.12
N ASN A 153 11.44 7.30 1.02
CA ASN A 153 11.08 5.89 0.94
C ASN A 153 10.32 5.40 2.20
N LEU A 154 10.75 5.80 3.40
CA LEU A 154 10.00 5.53 4.63
C LEU A 154 8.68 6.31 4.68
N ASN A 155 8.66 7.57 4.25
CA ASN A 155 7.43 8.36 4.20
C ASN A 155 6.40 7.68 3.28
N TYR A 156 6.81 7.20 2.11
CA TYR A 156 5.97 6.42 1.21
C TYR A 156 5.40 5.16 1.89
N PHE A 157 6.23 4.43 2.63
CA PHE A 157 5.77 3.26 3.40
C PHE A 157 4.68 3.62 4.40
N PHE A 158 4.87 4.68 5.19
CA PHE A 158 3.90 5.04 6.21
C PHE A 158 2.64 5.70 5.65
N THR A 159 2.77 6.60 4.66
CA THR A 159 1.62 7.35 4.12
C THR A 159 0.80 6.51 3.14
N TYR A 160 1.45 5.87 2.18
CA TYR A 160 0.76 5.09 1.18
C TYR A 160 0.53 3.64 1.60
N GLN A 161 1.62 2.88 1.83
CA GLN A 161 1.47 1.43 2.01
C GLN A 161 0.78 1.08 3.33
N LEU A 162 1.13 1.74 4.43
CA LEU A 162 0.55 1.43 5.72
C LEU A 162 -0.75 2.20 5.97
N ASN A 163 -0.78 3.52 5.78
CA ASN A 163 -1.96 4.33 6.08
C ASN A 163 -3.05 4.16 5.01
N HIS A 164 -2.76 4.44 3.74
CA HIS A 164 -3.75 4.40 2.67
C HIS A 164 -4.20 2.97 2.34
N MET A 165 -3.25 2.01 2.20
CA MET A 165 -3.56 0.65 1.75
C MET A 165 -3.97 -0.32 2.87
N TYR A 166 -3.69 -0.03 4.15
CA TYR A 166 -4.06 -0.92 5.25
C TYR A 166 -4.95 -0.24 6.29
N TRP A 167 -4.50 0.84 6.95
CA TRP A 167 -5.27 1.47 8.03
C TRP A 167 -6.59 2.06 7.55
N ARG A 168 -6.64 2.63 6.35
CA ARG A 168 -7.89 3.11 5.76
C ARG A 168 -8.94 2.00 5.67
N TYR A 169 -8.58 0.84 5.14
CA TYR A 169 -9.48 -0.31 5.05
C TYR A 169 -9.83 -0.91 6.40
N PHE A 170 -8.89 -0.94 7.33
CA PHE A 170 -9.13 -1.34 8.70
C PHE A 170 -10.19 -0.43 9.35
N LEU A 171 -10.03 0.88 9.24
CA LEU A 171 -10.97 1.85 9.80
C LEU A 171 -12.34 1.83 9.08
N TRP A 172 -12.39 1.50 7.76
CA TRP A 172 -13.67 1.27 7.08
C TRP A 172 -14.53 0.21 7.74
N ASN A 173 -13.91 -0.85 8.24
CA ASN A 173 -14.62 -1.96 8.85
C ASN A 173 -15.04 -1.68 10.32
N PHE A 174 -14.28 -0.84 11.03
CA PHE A 174 -14.46 -0.72 12.48
C PHE A 174 -14.83 0.69 12.96
N VAL A 175 -14.71 1.69 12.11
CA VAL A 175 -15.09 3.09 12.42
C VAL A 175 -16.21 3.57 11.50
N GLY A 176 -16.10 3.30 10.21
CA GLY A 176 -17.07 3.63 9.18
C GLY A 176 -16.40 4.11 7.89
N ARG A 177 -17.20 4.26 6.85
CA ARG A 177 -16.74 4.47 5.48
C ARG A 177 -17.48 5.63 4.83
N GLN A 178 -16.73 6.49 4.13
CA GLN A 178 -17.28 7.62 3.40
C GLN A 178 -17.99 7.19 2.10
N SER A 179 -17.35 6.37 1.30
CA SER A 179 -17.86 5.80 0.05
C SER A 179 -17.17 4.47 -0.25
N ASP A 180 -17.66 3.74 -1.25
CA ASP A 180 -17.04 2.52 -1.77
C ASP A 180 -16.24 2.75 -3.07
N ILE A 181 -16.05 4.02 -3.44
CA ILE A 181 -15.25 4.42 -4.59
C ILE A 181 -13.77 4.29 -4.24
N GLN A 182 -13.02 3.62 -5.10
CA GLN A 182 -11.56 3.54 -4.98
C GLN A 182 -10.94 4.85 -5.46
N PRO A 183 -10.28 5.63 -4.57
CA PRO A 183 -9.60 6.85 -5.00
C PRO A 183 -8.29 6.50 -5.70
N THR A 184 -7.96 7.21 -6.76
CA THR A 184 -6.67 7.10 -7.45
C THR A 184 -5.56 7.85 -6.76
N ASP A 185 -5.91 8.88 -5.98
CA ASP A 185 -5.02 9.75 -5.24
C ASP A 185 -5.57 9.99 -3.82
N ALA A 186 -4.84 10.73 -2.99
CA ALA A 186 -5.27 11.15 -1.66
C ALA A 186 -6.38 12.22 -1.74
N ILE A 187 -7.57 11.83 -2.24
CA ILE A 187 -8.72 12.71 -2.43
C ILE A 187 -9.57 12.70 -1.16
N ILE A 188 -10.03 13.86 -0.71
CA ILE A 188 -10.89 13.98 0.49
C ILE A 188 -12.35 13.61 0.23
N THR A 189 -12.78 13.54 -1.04
CA THR A 189 -14.17 13.30 -1.41
C THR A 189 -14.57 11.83 -1.43
N ASP A 190 -13.62 10.93 -1.66
CA ASP A 190 -13.92 9.52 -1.90
C ASP A 190 -13.00 8.56 -1.16
N GLY A 191 -13.58 7.42 -0.80
CA GLY A 191 -12.83 6.27 -0.31
C GLY A 191 -12.11 6.45 1.02
N ASN A 192 -12.47 7.43 1.82
CA ASN A 192 -11.89 7.64 3.15
C ASN A 192 -12.69 6.89 4.23
N TRP A 193 -12.10 6.72 5.41
CA TRP A 193 -12.87 6.31 6.59
C TRP A 193 -13.70 7.48 7.12
N LEU A 194 -14.76 7.20 7.85
CA LEU A 194 -15.68 8.21 8.37
C LEU A 194 -16.21 7.76 9.73
N SER A 195 -16.06 8.59 10.75
CA SER A 195 -16.49 8.22 12.09
C SER A 195 -17.97 8.48 12.36
N GLY A 196 -18.55 9.50 11.73
CA GLY A 196 -19.85 10.08 12.05
C GLY A 196 -19.79 11.12 13.15
N ILE A 197 -18.60 11.38 13.70
CA ILE A 197 -18.37 12.43 14.69
C ILE A 197 -17.87 13.66 13.98
N LYS A 198 -18.73 14.66 13.80
CA LYS A 198 -18.48 15.82 12.95
C LYS A 198 -17.10 16.45 13.13
N TRP A 199 -16.72 16.81 14.35
CA TRP A 199 -15.46 17.49 14.61
C TRP A 199 -14.20 16.64 14.30
N ILE A 200 -14.31 15.31 14.37
CA ILE A 200 -13.23 14.40 13.96
C ILE A 200 -13.15 14.36 12.45
N ASP A 201 -14.29 14.17 11.79
CA ASP A 201 -14.34 13.99 10.35
C ASP A 201 -13.95 15.30 9.63
N GLU A 202 -14.30 16.46 10.16
CA GLU A 202 -13.94 17.76 9.62
C GLU A 202 -12.42 18.06 9.68
N LEU A 203 -11.68 17.43 10.60
CA LEU A 203 -10.24 17.64 10.73
C LEU A 203 -9.46 17.18 9.47
N TYR A 204 -9.97 16.21 8.73
CA TYR A 204 -9.24 15.63 7.60
C TYR A 204 -10.05 15.50 6.30
N LEU A 205 -11.38 15.57 6.36
CA LEU A 205 -12.27 15.56 5.20
C LEU A 205 -12.84 16.95 4.85
N GLY A 206 -12.60 17.96 5.70
CA GLY A 206 -13.20 19.26 5.56
C GLY A 206 -14.68 19.28 6.03
N PRO A 207 -15.41 20.40 5.80
CA PRO A 207 -16.77 20.57 6.28
C PRO A 207 -17.70 19.46 5.85
N GLN A 208 -18.44 18.87 6.80
CA GLN A 208 -19.39 17.79 6.56
C GLN A 208 -20.83 18.27 6.40
N ASP A 209 -21.05 19.57 6.53
CA ASP A 209 -22.35 20.20 6.28
C ASP A 209 -22.50 20.50 4.78
N ASN A 210 -23.72 20.35 4.26
CA ASN A 210 -24.06 20.66 2.86
C ASN A 210 -23.24 19.90 1.82
N LEU A 211 -22.99 18.63 2.08
CA LEU A 211 -22.34 17.75 1.09
C LEU A 211 -23.22 17.60 -0.14
N PRO A 212 -22.63 17.48 -1.35
CA PRO A 212 -23.37 17.09 -2.55
C PRO A 212 -24.14 15.79 -2.34
N ASP A 213 -25.31 15.67 -2.95
CA ASP A 213 -26.19 14.50 -2.80
C ASP A 213 -25.49 13.18 -3.15
N GLU A 214 -24.60 13.19 -4.13
CA GLU A 214 -23.82 12.02 -4.55
C GLU A 214 -22.91 11.47 -3.42
N ILE A 215 -22.36 12.36 -2.61
CA ILE A 215 -21.51 12.00 -1.46
C ILE A 215 -22.38 11.68 -0.25
N ALA A 216 -23.37 12.52 0.05
CA ALA A 216 -24.22 12.36 1.24
C ALA A 216 -25.04 11.07 1.19
N ASN A 217 -25.58 10.72 -0.01
CA ASN A 217 -26.47 9.57 -0.23
C ASN A 217 -25.75 8.37 -0.84
N ASN A 218 -24.41 8.32 -0.82
CA ASN A 218 -23.67 7.17 -1.32
C ASN A 218 -24.06 5.91 -0.53
N LYS A 219 -24.42 4.81 -1.24
CA LYS A 219 -24.86 3.54 -0.63
C LYS A 219 -23.77 2.87 0.21
N GLY A 220 -22.50 3.15 -0.08
CA GLY A 220 -21.36 2.66 0.68
C GLY A 220 -21.10 3.44 1.98
N ARG A 221 -21.76 4.59 2.16
CA ARG A 221 -21.55 5.46 3.34
C ARG A 221 -22.14 4.83 4.59
N ASN A 222 -21.34 4.68 5.62
CA ASN A 222 -21.78 4.21 6.94
C ASN A 222 -20.89 4.79 8.05
N THR A 223 -21.42 4.82 9.29
CA THR A 223 -20.71 5.34 10.46
C THR A 223 -20.99 4.45 11.66
N TYR A 224 -19.97 4.12 12.43
CA TYR A 224 -20.07 3.30 13.64
C TYR A 224 -19.62 4.02 14.89
N TYR A 225 -19.30 5.32 14.83
CA TYR A 225 -18.94 6.18 15.98
C TYR A 225 -17.80 5.57 16.82
N PHE A 226 -16.84 4.92 16.20
CA PHE A 226 -15.76 4.17 16.83
C PHE A 226 -16.20 3.00 17.74
N LEU A 227 -17.48 2.64 17.82
CA LEU A 227 -17.94 1.64 18.78
C LEU A 227 -17.26 0.27 18.61
N PRO A 228 -17.20 -0.36 17.41
CA PRO A 228 -16.49 -1.62 17.24
C PRO A 228 -14.98 -1.47 17.49
N PHE A 229 -14.39 -0.36 17.10
CA PHE A 229 -12.97 -0.09 17.29
C PHE A 229 -12.61 0.00 18.78
N ILE A 230 -13.39 0.76 19.58
CA ILE A 230 -13.19 0.89 21.02
C ILE A 230 -13.39 -0.45 21.72
N LEU A 231 -14.43 -1.21 21.37
CA LEU A 231 -14.64 -2.57 21.91
C LEU A 231 -13.46 -3.48 21.61
N GLY A 232 -12.91 -3.42 20.38
CA GLY A 232 -11.72 -4.18 20.03
C GLY A 232 -10.51 -3.81 20.87
N LEU A 233 -10.27 -2.51 21.13
CA LEU A 233 -9.19 -2.05 22.02
C LEU A 233 -9.39 -2.49 23.46
N ILE A 234 -10.62 -2.42 23.98
CA ILE A 234 -10.96 -2.92 25.33
C ILE A 234 -10.66 -4.43 25.42
N GLY A 235 -11.08 -5.22 24.41
CA GLY A 235 -10.85 -6.65 24.38
C GLY A 235 -9.38 -7.03 24.23
N LEU A 236 -8.62 -6.26 23.46
CA LEU A 236 -7.17 -6.41 23.33
C LEU A 236 -6.49 -6.26 24.70
N ILE A 237 -6.81 -5.16 25.42
CA ILE A 237 -6.27 -4.91 26.77
C ILE A 237 -6.74 -5.98 27.76
N TYR A 238 -8.01 -6.38 27.70
CA TYR A 238 -8.58 -7.42 28.56
C TYR A 238 -7.86 -8.75 28.37
N GLN A 239 -7.65 -9.21 27.13
CA GLN A 239 -6.94 -10.45 26.84
C GLN A 239 -5.47 -10.37 27.24
N LEU A 240 -4.79 -9.25 26.96
CA LEU A 240 -3.39 -9.05 27.34
C LEU A 240 -3.18 -9.23 28.86
N ASN A 241 -4.09 -8.71 29.67
CA ASN A 241 -3.98 -8.81 31.13
C ASN A 241 -4.41 -10.17 31.69
N ARG A 242 -5.36 -10.85 31.03
CA ARG A 242 -5.96 -12.09 31.55
C ARG A 242 -5.30 -13.36 31.00
N ASP A 243 -4.89 -13.33 29.75
CA ASP A 243 -4.30 -14.47 29.05
C ASP A 243 -3.24 -14.03 28.03
N PRO A 244 -2.04 -13.65 28.46
CA PRO A 244 -0.97 -13.17 27.58
C PRO A 244 -0.54 -14.19 26.53
N ARG A 245 -0.69 -15.50 26.82
CA ARG A 245 -0.30 -16.56 25.89
C ARG A 245 -1.21 -16.58 24.67
N ASN A 246 -2.51 -16.64 24.86
CA ASN A 246 -3.45 -16.62 23.74
C ASN A 246 -3.52 -15.24 23.07
N PHE A 247 -3.31 -14.16 23.84
CA PHE A 247 -3.11 -12.82 23.26
C PHE A 247 -1.98 -12.81 22.22
N SER A 248 -0.84 -13.42 22.53
CA SER A 248 0.29 -13.47 21.59
C SER A 248 -0.07 -14.18 20.29
N ILE A 249 -0.87 -15.25 20.34
CA ILE A 249 -1.34 -15.98 19.15
C ILE A 249 -2.22 -15.06 18.27
N VAL A 250 -3.21 -14.39 18.86
CA VAL A 250 -4.11 -13.49 18.14
C VAL A 250 -3.34 -12.28 17.60
N MET A 251 -2.40 -11.74 18.38
CA MET A 251 -1.55 -10.62 17.97
C MET A 251 -0.66 -11.01 16.78
N TRP A 252 -0.04 -12.19 16.81
CA TRP A 252 0.72 -12.67 15.66
C TRP A 252 -0.15 -12.86 14.42
N LEU A 253 -1.36 -13.40 14.57
CA LEU A 253 -2.31 -13.50 13.47
C LEU A 253 -2.64 -12.11 12.90
N PHE A 254 -2.92 -11.13 13.76
CA PHE A 254 -3.21 -9.76 13.38
C PHE A 254 -2.05 -9.13 12.60
N VAL A 255 -0.83 -9.22 13.12
CA VAL A 255 0.36 -8.61 12.52
C VAL A 255 0.75 -9.31 11.22
N MET A 256 0.77 -10.66 11.21
CA MET A 256 1.22 -11.42 10.03
C MET A 256 0.24 -11.33 8.87
N MET A 257 -1.08 -11.31 9.14
CA MET A 257 -2.11 -11.18 8.12
C MET A 257 -2.46 -9.71 7.79
N GLY A 258 -1.81 -8.76 8.43
CA GLY A 258 -1.96 -7.32 8.19
C GLY A 258 -0.64 -6.68 7.77
N ILE A 259 0.07 -6.14 8.74
CA ILE A 259 1.29 -5.33 8.51
C ILE A 259 2.37 -6.11 7.75
N ALA A 260 2.59 -7.38 8.08
CA ALA A 260 3.57 -8.20 7.37
C ALA A 260 3.19 -8.41 5.90
N LEU A 261 1.89 -8.53 5.59
CA LEU A 261 1.42 -8.59 4.20
C LEU A 261 1.62 -7.26 3.47
N VAL A 262 1.44 -6.11 4.14
CA VAL A 262 1.77 -4.79 3.54
C VAL A 262 3.23 -4.77 3.09
N VAL A 263 4.14 -5.20 3.98
CA VAL A 263 5.57 -5.28 3.66
C VAL A 263 5.83 -6.26 2.51
N TYR A 264 5.20 -7.44 2.54
CA TYR A 264 5.39 -8.49 1.54
C TYR A 264 4.89 -8.10 0.15
N PHE A 265 3.69 -7.52 0.07
CA PHE A 265 3.12 -7.12 -1.23
C PHE A 265 3.87 -5.96 -1.87
N ASN A 266 4.49 -5.11 -1.07
CA ASN A 266 5.23 -3.94 -1.55
C ASN A 266 4.48 -3.22 -2.68
N THR A 267 3.22 -2.81 -2.39
CA THR A 267 2.31 -2.22 -3.38
C THR A 267 2.86 -0.90 -3.91
N SER A 268 2.81 -0.74 -5.23
CA SER A 268 3.15 0.50 -5.93
C SER A 268 1.91 1.36 -6.16
N PRO A 269 2.05 2.68 -6.38
CA PRO A 269 0.93 3.54 -6.74
C PRO A 269 0.34 3.10 -8.09
N ASN A 270 -0.94 3.43 -8.29
CA ASN A 270 -1.65 3.20 -9.55
C ASN A 270 -1.72 1.73 -9.97
N GLU A 271 -1.75 0.80 -9.01
CA GLU A 271 -2.10 -0.59 -9.33
C GLU A 271 -3.55 -0.64 -9.86
N PRO A 272 -3.83 -1.47 -10.89
CA PRO A 272 -5.15 -1.50 -11.55
C PRO A 272 -6.29 -1.88 -10.61
N ARG A 273 -5.99 -2.47 -9.46
CA ARG A 273 -6.96 -2.92 -8.47
C ARG A 273 -6.37 -2.92 -7.08
N GLU A 274 -7.06 -2.30 -6.15
CA GLU A 274 -6.79 -2.44 -4.73
C GLU A 274 -7.21 -3.83 -4.23
N ARG A 275 -6.49 -4.35 -3.24
CA ARG A 275 -6.64 -5.72 -2.76
C ARG A 275 -6.90 -5.75 -1.25
N ASP A 276 -7.89 -5.00 -0.80
CA ASP A 276 -8.31 -4.90 0.60
C ASP A 276 -8.63 -6.28 1.23
N TYR A 277 -9.20 -7.19 0.46
CA TYR A 277 -9.55 -8.55 0.89
C TYR A 277 -8.35 -9.38 1.37
N VAL A 278 -7.13 -9.03 1.02
CA VAL A 278 -5.91 -9.74 1.48
C VAL A 278 -5.71 -9.57 2.99
N TYR A 279 -6.23 -8.47 3.56
CA TYR A 279 -6.12 -8.15 4.98
C TYR A 279 -7.24 -8.75 5.84
N ALA A 280 -8.16 -9.51 5.24
CA ALA A 280 -9.31 -10.10 5.94
C ALA A 280 -8.91 -10.93 7.17
N GLY A 281 -7.77 -11.63 7.14
CA GLY A 281 -7.26 -12.38 8.29
C GLY A 281 -6.89 -11.50 9.48
N SER A 282 -6.34 -10.31 9.24
CA SER A 282 -6.06 -9.32 10.28
C SER A 282 -7.35 -8.74 10.86
N PHE A 283 -8.33 -8.43 10.01
CA PHE A 283 -9.63 -7.92 10.44
C PHE A 283 -10.39 -8.98 11.25
N TYR A 284 -10.32 -10.24 10.85
CA TYR A 284 -10.85 -11.36 11.64
C TYR A 284 -10.21 -11.45 13.04
N ALA A 285 -8.89 -11.31 13.13
CA ALA A 285 -8.20 -11.31 14.42
C ALA A 285 -8.69 -10.16 15.31
N PHE A 286 -8.93 -8.97 14.74
CA PHE A 286 -9.48 -7.84 15.49
C PHE A 286 -10.92 -8.10 15.95
N CYS A 287 -11.74 -8.81 15.16
CA CYS A 287 -13.10 -9.21 15.58
C CYS A 287 -13.10 -10.14 16.82
N ILE A 288 -12.05 -10.95 17.01
CA ILE A 288 -11.90 -11.74 18.26
C ILE A 288 -11.81 -10.79 19.46
N TRP A 289 -11.01 -9.72 19.35
CA TRP A 289 -10.90 -8.74 20.42
C TRP A 289 -12.20 -7.95 20.63
N ILE A 290 -12.99 -7.66 19.59
CA ILE A 290 -14.31 -7.05 19.75
C ILE A 290 -15.19 -7.96 20.62
N GLY A 291 -15.24 -9.27 20.35
CA GLY A 291 -15.97 -10.25 21.17
C GLY A 291 -15.49 -10.30 22.63
N LEU A 292 -14.17 -10.28 22.85
CA LEU A 292 -13.58 -10.22 24.19
C LEU A 292 -13.85 -8.88 24.89
N GLY A 293 -13.98 -7.79 24.14
CA GLY A 293 -14.36 -6.48 24.63
C GLY A 293 -15.76 -6.48 25.25
N VAL A 294 -16.71 -7.18 24.63
CA VAL A 294 -18.07 -7.35 25.20
C VAL A 294 -17.99 -8.10 26.54
N LEU A 295 -17.18 -9.16 26.61
CA LEU A 295 -16.98 -9.88 27.88
C LEU A 295 -16.35 -9.00 28.95
N ALA A 296 -15.37 -8.18 28.59
CA ALA A 296 -14.75 -7.22 29.50
C ALA A 296 -15.76 -6.23 30.09
N VAL A 297 -16.67 -5.71 29.24
CA VAL A 297 -17.75 -4.81 29.67
C VAL A 297 -18.74 -5.52 30.60
N CYS A 298 -19.11 -6.77 30.28
CA CYS A 298 -19.97 -7.57 31.17
C CYS A 298 -19.32 -7.82 32.53
N ASP A 299 -18.04 -8.21 32.57
CA ASP A 299 -17.30 -8.41 33.82
C ASP A 299 -17.23 -7.12 34.66
N LEU A 300 -17.04 -5.96 33.99
CA LEU A 300 -17.02 -4.67 34.65
C LEU A 300 -18.38 -4.32 35.29
N ILE A 301 -19.48 -4.59 34.58
CA ILE A 301 -20.85 -4.36 35.09
C ILE A 301 -21.11 -5.25 36.29
N VAL A 302 -20.79 -6.55 36.22
CA VAL A 302 -20.95 -7.49 37.32
C VAL A 302 -20.13 -7.07 38.55
N TRP A 303 -18.89 -6.65 38.34
CA TRP A 303 -18.03 -6.13 39.41
C TRP A 303 -18.62 -4.88 40.06
N ALA A 304 -19.09 -3.93 39.24
CA ALA A 304 -19.70 -2.67 39.76
C ALA A 304 -21.00 -2.90 40.55
N THR A 305 -21.85 -3.85 40.12
CA THR A 305 -23.10 -4.19 40.82
C THR A 305 -22.82 -4.89 42.16
N ARG A 306 -21.90 -5.86 42.18
CA ARG A 306 -21.49 -6.53 43.43
C ARG A 306 -20.89 -5.58 44.46
N ARG A 307 -20.16 -4.56 44.02
CA ARG A 307 -19.54 -3.56 44.91
C ARG A 307 -20.55 -2.59 45.51
N LYS A 308 -21.69 -2.38 44.86
CA LYS A 308 -22.78 -1.51 45.35
C LYS A 308 -23.78 -2.22 46.26
N GLY A 309 -23.60 -3.53 46.53
CA GLY A 309 -24.51 -4.31 47.38
C GLY A 309 -25.92 -4.51 46.78
N LEU A 310 -26.02 -4.44 45.43
CA LEU A 310 -27.23 -4.75 44.67
C LEU A 310 -27.16 -6.20 44.18
#